data_e0c52b4ad6ebcb5858b01e537c757ea8
#
_entry.id   e0c52b4ad6ebcb5858b01e537c757ea8
#
_cell.length_a   1.000
_cell.length_b   1.000
_cell.length_c   1.000
_cell.angle_alpha   90.00
_cell.angle_beta   90.00
_cell.angle_gamma   90.00
#
_symmetry.space_group_name_H-M   'P 1'
#
loop_
_entity.id
_entity.type
_entity.pdbx_description
1 polymer ?
#
loop_
_entity_poly.entity_id
_entity_poly.type
_entity_poly.pdbx_seq_one_letter_code
_entity_poly.pdbx_strand_id
1 'polypeptide(L)'
;MEQIETEEYIKGHISRVRRHINTFIQLLIRRAEKHDKSKLEEPELSWWKEMDKEPRYPYGSEEYKQKIKRWSKVFKHHYQYNRHHPEHYEYGVSEMTLIDIVEMMCDWLGYKDTITITEALKVCDEQMVRYNISEELRQVIFNTLLRYYSLMGGKNPNYDDNSYVNTPQGVIEELNPITSEEKEKETYIYGGRKRKYDKVGTIINISV
;
A
#
# COMPACT_ATOMS: atom_id res chain seq x y z
N MET A 1 -47.99 -14.08 2.13
CA MET A 1 -47.54 -12.93 1.34
C MET A 1 -46.33 -12.25 1.96
N GLU A 2 -46.32 -11.93 3.24
CA GLU A 2 -45.19 -11.27 3.94
C GLU A 2 -43.83 -11.97 3.81
N GLN A 3 -43.78 -13.29 3.85
CA GLN A 3 -42.54 -14.07 3.80
C GLN A 3 -41.88 -14.07 2.40
N ILE A 4 -42.71 -14.04 1.35
CA ILE A 4 -42.23 -13.94 -0.05
C ILE A 4 -41.67 -12.54 -0.32
N GLU A 5 -42.33 -11.49 0.16
CA GLU A 5 -41.88 -10.10 0.02
C GLU A 5 -40.53 -9.87 0.71
N THR A 6 -40.33 -10.45 1.91
CA THR A 6 -39.07 -10.38 2.65
C THR A 6 -37.93 -11.06 1.90
N GLU A 7 -38.16 -12.25 1.35
CA GLU A 7 -37.18 -13.00 0.59
C GLU A 7 -36.77 -12.25 -0.69
N GLU A 8 -37.70 -11.69 -1.42
CA GLU A 8 -37.44 -10.89 -2.62
C GLU A 8 -36.63 -9.62 -2.29
N TYR A 9 -36.95 -8.93 -1.19
CA TYR A 9 -36.17 -7.79 -0.70
C TYR A 9 -34.72 -8.18 -0.40
N ILE A 10 -34.50 -9.29 0.31
CA ILE A 10 -33.15 -9.80 0.64
C ILE A 10 -32.38 -10.16 -0.64
N LYS A 11 -32.99 -10.88 -1.58
CA LYS A 11 -32.41 -11.21 -2.89
C LYS A 11 -32.02 -9.96 -3.66
N GLY A 12 -32.90 -8.96 -3.64
CA GLY A 12 -32.64 -7.65 -4.24
C GLY A 12 -31.43 -6.95 -3.63
N HIS A 13 -31.30 -6.93 -2.30
CA HIS A 13 -30.12 -6.40 -1.61
C HIS A 13 -28.84 -7.13 -2.02
N ILE A 14 -28.84 -8.46 -1.95
CA ILE A 14 -27.67 -9.30 -2.35
C ILE A 14 -27.24 -8.98 -3.78
N SER A 15 -28.20 -8.86 -4.71
CA SER A 15 -27.92 -8.52 -6.11
C SER A 15 -27.27 -7.14 -6.26
N ARG A 16 -27.75 -6.14 -5.52
CA ARG A 16 -27.15 -4.79 -5.54
C ARG A 16 -25.71 -4.80 -4.98
N VAL A 17 -25.45 -5.46 -3.84
CA VAL A 17 -24.12 -5.60 -3.26
C VAL A 17 -23.17 -6.28 -4.25
N ARG A 18 -23.59 -7.40 -4.86
CA ARG A 18 -22.79 -8.12 -5.88
C ARG A 18 -22.40 -7.20 -7.05
N ARG A 19 -23.31 -6.36 -7.53
CA ARG A 19 -23.04 -5.40 -8.61
C ARG A 19 -21.96 -4.40 -8.21
N HIS A 20 -21.99 -3.86 -7.00
CA HIS A 20 -20.95 -2.95 -6.50
C HIS A 20 -19.60 -3.66 -6.37
N ILE A 21 -19.55 -4.87 -5.80
CA ILE A 21 -18.32 -5.68 -5.73
C ILE A 21 -17.75 -5.89 -7.14
N ASN A 22 -18.57 -6.28 -8.11
CA ASN A 22 -18.13 -6.48 -9.50
C ASN A 22 -17.59 -5.19 -10.11
N THR A 23 -18.12 -4.03 -9.76
CA THR A 23 -17.59 -2.73 -10.20
C THR A 23 -16.17 -2.51 -9.64
N PHE A 24 -15.93 -2.78 -8.35
CA PHE A 24 -14.58 -2.69 -7.77
C PHE A 24 -13.60 -3.66 -8.45
N ILE A 25 -14.01 -4.90 -8.73
CA ILE A 25 -13.19 -5.88 -9.46
C ILE A 25 -12.80 -5.32 -10.84
N GLN A 26 -13.75 -4.75 -11.59
CA GLN A 26 -13.46 -4.15 -12.90
C GLN A 26 -12.50 -2.95 -12.80
N LEU A 27 -12.60 -2.14 -11.75
CA LEU A 27 -11.66 -1.04 -11.53
C LEU A 27 -10.25 -1.56 -11.26
N LEU A 28 -10.11 -2.61 -10.45
CA LEU A 28 -8.80 -3.24 -10.17
C LEU A 28 -8.19 -3.87 -11.43
N ILE A 29 -8.98 -4.56 -12.26
CA ILE A 29 -8.51 -5.12 -13.55
C ILE A 29 -7.96 -4.01 -14.44
N ARG A 30 -8.69 -2.89 -14.60
CA ARG A 30 -8.24 -1.75 -15.40
C ARG A 30 -6.96 -1.12 -14.85
N ARG A 31 -6.78 -1.14 -13.53
CA ARG A 31 -5.54 -0.64 -12.88
C ARG A 31 -4.37 -1.57 -13.18
N ALA A 32 -4.56 -2.89 -13.05
CA ALA A 32 -3.53 -3.89 -13.39
C ALA A 32 -3.07 -3.78 -14.84
N GLU A 33 -4.00 -3.57 -15.79
CA GLU A 33 -3.67 -3.38 -17.21
C GLU A 33 -2.87 -2.09 -17.50
N LYS A 34 -2.97 -1.09 -16.63
CA LYS A 34 -2.32 0.23 -16.79
C LYS A 34 -1.14 0.44 -15.85
N HIS A 35 -0.94 -0.48 -14.91
CA HIS A 35 0.14 -0.36 -13.92
C HIS A 35 1.47 -0.10 -14.61
N ASP A 36 2.14 0.96 -14.19
CA ASP A 36 3.47 1.35 -14.65
C ASP A 36 3.63 1.51 -16.19
N LYS A 37 2.55 1.64 -16.91
CA LYS A 37 2.60 1.75 -18.37
C LYS A 37 3.44 2.94 -18.84
N SER A 38 3.48 4.01 -18.06
CA SER A 38 4.31 5.19 -18.33
C SER A 38 5.80 4.86 -18.45
N LYS A 39 6.29 3.80 -17.76
CA LYS A 39 7.68 3.31 -17.86
C LYS A 39 8.02 2.76 -19.26
N LEU A 40 7.01 2.38 -20.04
CA LEU A 40 7.16 1.87 -21.40
C LEU A 40 6.95 2.95 -22.48
N GLU A 41 6.63 4.17 -22.07
CA GLU A 41 6.37 5.32 -22.94
C GLU A 41 7.45 6.40 -22.77
N GLU A 42 7.67 7.21 -23.85
CA GLU A 42 8.59 8.34 -23.74
C GLU A 42 7.95 9.49 -22.91
N PRO A 43 8.70 10.22 -22.11
CA PRO A 43 10.17 10.19 -21.99
C PRO A 43 10.70 9.19 -20.93
N GLU A 44 9.83 8.52 -20.14
CA GLU A 44 10.27 7.65 -19.05
C GLU A 44 11.11 6.49 -19.56
N LEU A 45 10.71 5.83 -20.66
CA LEU A 45 11.43 4.67 -21.20
C LEU A 45 12.91 4.98 -21.45
N SER A 46 13.20 6.11 -22.08
CA SER A 46 14.59 6.52 -22.32
C SER A 46 15.34 6.81 -21.03
N TRP A 47 14.69 7.48 -20.06
CA TRP A 47 15.31 7.80 -18.78
C TRP A 47 15.57 6.56 -17.92
N TRP A 48 14.67 5.60 -17.90
CA TRP A 48 14.88 4.33 -17.20
C TRP A 48 16.04 3.56 -17.81
N LYS A 49 16.13 3.50 -19.15
CA LYS A 49 17.25 2.86 -19.85
C LYS A 49 18.61 3.50 -19.52
N GLU A 50 18.67 4.82 -19.42
CA GLU A 50 19.90 5.52 -19.02
C GLU A 50 20.23 5.26 -17.53
N MET A 51 19.26 5.34 -16.65
CA MET A 51 19.46 5.06 -15.22
C MET A 51 19.92 3.62 -14.94
N ASP A 52 19.45 2.65 -15.74
CA ASP A 52 19.80 1.23 -15.57
C ASP A 52 21.25 0.93 -16.02
N LYS A 53 21.91 1.81 -16.75
CA LYS A 53 23.35 1.71 -17.06
C LYS A 53 24.24 2.00 -15.83
N GLU A 54 23.72 2.69 -14.83
CA GLU A 54 24.44 2.90 -13.58
C GLU A 54 24.42 1.65 -12.69
N PRO A 55 25.44 1.47 -11.83
CA PRO A 55 25.49 0.35 -10.89
C PRO A 55 24.22 0.27 -10.01
N ARG A 56 23.85 -0.95 -9.64
CA ARG A 56 22.84 -1.20 -8.62
C ARG A 56 23.48 -1.09 -7.25
N TYR A 57 22.85 -0.34 -6.37
CA TYR A 57 23.30 -0.12 -4.98
C TYR A 57 22.30 -0.76 -4.02
N PRO A 58 22.75 -1.20 -2.84
CA PRO A 58 21.84 -1.68 -1.80
C PRO A 58 20.79 -0.62 -1.44
N TYR A 59 19.55 -1.06 -1.26
CA TYR A 59 18.46 -0.16 -0.90
C TYR A 59 18.80 0.62 0.37
N GLY A 60 18.57 1.93 0.36
CA GLY A 60 18.83 2.81 1.50
C GLY A 60 20.29 3.22 1.71
N SER A 61 21.28 2.66 0.95
CA SER A 61 22.68 3.10 1.02
C SER A 61 22.83 4.57 0.55
N GLU A 62 23.93 5.23 0.91
CA GLU A 62 24.19 6.61 0.48
C GLU A 62 24.34 6.71 -1.04
N GLU A 63 24.98 5.72 -1.67
CA GLU A 63 25.10 5.64 -3.12
C GLU A 63 23.72 5.48 -3.79
N TYR A 64 22.83 4.66 -3.20
CA TYR A 64 21.44 4.52 -3.64
C TYR A 64 20.70 5.86 -3.54
N LYS A 65 20.78 6.55 -2.42
CA LYS A 65 20.13 7.85 -2.22
C LYS A 65 20.64 8.90 -3.20
N GLN A 66 21.96 8.92 -3.46
CA GLN A 66 22.56 9.81 -4.44
C GLN A 66 22.08 9.49 -5.87
N LYS A 67 21.98 8.20 -6.25
CA LYS A 67 21.43 7.78 -7.52
C LYS A 67 19.99 8.28 -7.67
N ILE A 68 19.13 8.03 -6.68
CA ILE A 68 17.71 8.49 -6.70
C ILE A 68 17.64 10.03 -6.83
N LYS A 69 18.50 10.76 -6.14
CA LYS A 69 18.58 12.24 -6.24
C LYS A 69 18.95 12.71 -7.65
N ARG A 70 19.97 12.10 -8.28
CA ARG A 70 20.37 12.42 -9.67
C ARG A 70 19.24 12.19 -10.66
N TRP A 71 18.48 11.09 -10.47
CA TRP A 71 17.38 10.68 -11.34
C TRP A 71 16.01 11.17 -10.87
N SER A 72 15.98 12.18 -10.00
CA SER A 72 14.73 12.68 -9.40
C SER A 72 13.66 13.10 -10.42
N LYS A 73 14.07 13.53 -11.63
CA LYS A 73 13.15 13.87 -12.72
C LYS A 73 12.31 12.67 -13.18
N VAL A 74 12.93 11.47 -13.22
CA VAL A 74 12.26 10.22 -13.63
C VAL A 74 11.17 9.88 -12.61
N PHE A 75 11.54 9.87 -11.33
CA PHE A 75 10.58 9.56 -10.25
C PHE A 75 9.47 10.60 -10.16
N LYS A 76 9.76 11.90 -10.32
CA LYS A 76 8.74 12.96 -10.32
C LYS A 76 7.73 12.76 -11.45
N HIS A 77 8.21 12.47 -12.66
CA HIS A 77 7.33 12.18 -13.79
C HIS A 77 6.52 10.92 -13.52
N HIS A 78 7.17 9.84 -13.09
CA HIS A 78 6.52 8.59 -12.78
C HIS A 78 5.40 8.77 -11.75
N TYR A 79 5.65 9.42 -10.63
CA TYR A 79 4.66 9.71 -9.59
C TYR A 79 3.50 10.58 -10.09
N GLN A 80 3.76 11.50 -11.03
CA GLN A 80 2.72 12.33 -11.61
C GLN A 80 1.66 11.51 -12.37
N TYR A 81 2.07 10.42 -13.01
CA TYR A 81 1.19 9.59 -13.85
C TYR A 81 0.70 8.32 -13.18
N ASN A 82 1.28 7.92 -12.05
CA ASN A 82 0.99 6.65 -11.38
C ASN A 82 0.44 6.87 -9.97
N ARG A 83 -0.87 6.69 -9.83
CA ARG A 83 -1.65 6.99 -8.62
C ARG A 83 -1.40 6.04 -7.44
N HIS A 84 -0.78 4.90 -7.66
CA HIS A 84 -0.42 3.95 -6.60
C HIS A 84 0.78 4.40 -5.76
N HIS A 85 1.41 5.52 -6.12
CA HIS A 85 2.47 6.13 -5.32
C HIS A 85 1.91 7.23 -4.42
N PRO A 86 2.17 7.20 -3.10
CA PRO A 86 1.77 8.28 -2.20
C PRO A 86 2.27 9.66 -2.62
N GLU A 87 3.43 9.71 -3.29
CA GLU A 87 4.04 10.93 -3.83
C GLU A 87 3.24 11.57 -4.98
N HIS A 88 2.24 10.87 -5.54
CA HIS A 88 1.29 11.44 -6.50
C HIS A 88 0.42 12.53 -5.86
N TYR A 89 0.16 12.43 -4.57
CA TYR A 89 -0.79 13.24 -3.84
C TYR A 89 -0.11 14.28 -2.96
N GLU A 90 -0.77 15.43 -2.75
CA GLU A 90 -0.25 16.48 -1.86
C GLU A 90 -0.16 16.00 -0.41
N TYR A 91 -1.14 15.21 0.03
CA TYR A 91 -1.22 14.68 1.40
C TYR A 91 -0.94 13.17 1.49
N GLY A 92 -0.30 12.60 0.48
CA GLY A 92 0.14 11.22 0.48
C GLY A 92 -1.02 10.22 0.60
N VAL A 93 -0.83 9.20 1.43
CA VAL A 93 -1.78 8.09 1.58
C VAL A 93 -3.20 8.53 1.97
N SER A 94 -3.35 9.65 2.67
CA SER A 94 -4.67 10.14 3.08
C SER A 94 -5.59 10.58 1.92
N GLU A 95 -5.05 10.79 0.74
CA GLU A 95 -5.81 11.12 -0.47
C GLU A 95 -5.98 9.95 -1.43
N MET A 96 -5.36 8.81 -1.13
CA MET A 96 -5.47 7.61 -1.93
C MET A 96 -6.84 6.94 -1.77
N THR A 97 -7.33 6.34 -2.86
CA THR A 97 -8.50 5.47 -2.81
C THR A 97 -8.11 4.04 -2.42
N LEU A 98 -9.09 3.21 -2.02
CA LEU A 98 -8.84 1.78 -1.78
C LEU A 98 -8.25 1.07 -3.01
N ILE A 99 -8.60 1.50 -4.23
CA ILE A 99 -8.01 0.96 -5.46
C ILE A 99 -6.52 1.30 -5.56
N ASP A 100 -6.15 2.55 -5.22
CA ASP A 100 -4.75 2.99 -5.21
C ASP A 100 -3.96 2.22 -4.14
N ILE A 101 -4.54 1.98 -2.96
CA ILE A 101 -3.91 1.21 -1.86
C ILE A 101 -3.68 -0.25 -2.29
N VAL A 102 -4.66 -0.90 -2.92
CA VAL A 102 -4.50 -2.28 -3.40
C VAL A 102 -3.41 -2.36 -4.46
N GLU A 103 -3.38 -1.44 -5.41
CA GLU A 103 -2.34 -1.40 -6.44
C GLU A 103 -0.96 -1.13 -5.84
N MET A 104 -0.83 -0.19 -4.91
CA MET A 104 0.40 0.10 -4.16
C MET A 104 0.92 -1.14 -3.44
N MET A 105 0.05 -1.86 -2.72
CA MET A 105 0.42 -3.10 -2.04
C MET A 105 0.90 -4.15 -3.05
N CYS A 106 0.22 -4.32 -4.17
CA CYS A 106 0.62 -5.26 -5.23
C CYS A 106 1.96 -4.87 -5.86
N ASP A 107 2.24 -3.58 -6.04
CA ASP A 107 3.53 -3.08 -6.51
C ASP A 107 4.67 -3.46 -5.55
N TRP A 108 4.47 -3.30 -4.24
CA TRP A 108 5.46 -3.73 -3.24
C TRP A 108 5.73 -5.24 -3.28
N LEU A 109 4.72 -6.06 -3.60
CA LEU A 109 4.88 -7.51 -3.74
C LEU A 109 5.56 -7.90 -5.06
N GLY A 110 5.43 -7.06 -6.08
CA GLY A 110 5.90 -7.33 -7.45
C GLY A 110 7.41 -7.23 -7.65
N TYR A 111 8.22 -6.94 -6.62
CA TYR A 111 9.67 -6.78 -6.78
C TYR A 111 10.43 -8.10 -7.05
N LYS A 112 9.79 -9.25 -6.85
CA LYS A 112 10.29 -10.60 -7.14
C LYS A 112 9.20 -11.46 -7.77
N ASP A 113 9.59 -12.40 -8.61
CA ASP A 113 8.67 -13.40 -9.19
C ASP A 113 8.02 -14.30 -8.13
N THR A 114 8.77 -14.62 -7.08
CA THR A 114 8.29 -15.39 -5.92
C THR A 114 8.72 -14.70 -4.63
N ILE A 115 7.77 -14.47 -3.75
CA ILE A 115 7.99 -13.84 -2.46
C ILE A 115 7.29 -14.67 -1.37
N THR A 116 8.00 -15.01 -0.31
CA THR A 116 7.42 -15.68 0.86
C THR A 116 6.56 -14.71 1.66
N ILE A 117 5.65 -15.25 2.48
CA ILE A 117 4.82 -14.42 3.38
C ILE A 117 5.69 -13.56 4.32
N THR A 118 6.77 -14.11 4.86
CA THR A 118 7.68 -13.37 5.76
C THR A 118 8.35 -12.21 5.04
N GLU A 119 8.84 -12.44 3.81
CA GLU A 119 9.42 -11.37 2.99
C GLU A 119 8.37 -10.31 2.63
N ALA A 120 7.15 -10.72 2.26
CA ALA A 120 6.06 -9.81 1.93
C ALA A 120 5.67 -8.91 3.11
N LEU A 121 5.51 -9.49 4.30
CA LEU A 121 5.21 -8.74 5.52
C LEU A 121 6.32 -7.74 5.83
N LYS A 122 7.60 -8.15 5.73
CA LYS A 122 8.75 -7.28 5.96
C LYS A 122 8.78 -6.11 4.97
N VAL A 123 8.68 -6.39 3.67
CA VAL A 123 8.69 -5.33 2.64
C VAL A 123 7.55 -4.35 2.83
N CYS A 124 6.33 -4.85 3.08
CA CYS A 124 5.19 -3.98 3.32
C CYS A 124 5.35 -3.17 4.60
N ASP A 125 5.91 -3.73 5.67
CA ASP A 125 6.17 -3.00 6.91
C ASP A 125 7.15 -1.84 6.69
N GLU A 126 8.29 -2.09 6.02
CA GLU A 126 9.26 -1.06 5.66
C GLU A 126 8.63 0.09 4.86
N GLN A 127 7.76 -0.23 3.89
CA GLN A 127 7.07 0.79 3.10
C GLN A 127 5.99 1.52 3.91
N MET A 128 5.26 0.81 4.77
CA MET A 128 4.26 1.43 5.64
C MET A 128 4.88 2.41 6.64
N VAL A 129 6.07 2.11 7.15
CA VAL A 129 6.87 3.04 7.98
C VAL A 129 7.31 4.24 7.13
N ARG A 130 7.86 4.01 5.93
CA ARG A 130 8.31 5.06 5.02
C ARG A 130 7.22 6.08 4.71
N TYR A 131 6.00 5.62 4.47
CA TYR A 131 4.85 6.46 4.11
C TYR A 131 4.01 6.91 5.30
N ASN A 132 4.45 6.62 6.53
CA ASN A 132 3.73 6.96 7.76
C ASN A 132 2.26 6.52 7.71
N ILE A 133 2.02 5.28 7.30
CA ILE A 133 0.66 4.72 7.20
C ILE A 133 0.09 4.53 8.61
N SER A 134 -1.17 4.92 8.83
CA SER A 134 -1.82 4.79 10.13
C SER A 134 -1.89 3.33 10.60
N GLU A 135 -1.92 3.11 11.90
CA GLU A 135 -1.93 1.77 12.49
C GLU A 135 -3.14 0.94 12.01
N GLU A 136 -4.29 1.58 11.89
CA GLU A 136 -5.52 0.90 11.42
C GLU A 136 -5.36 0.40 9.98
N LEU A 137 -4.79 1.23 9.09
CA LEU A 137 -4.57 0.81 7.70
C LEU A 137 -3.44 -0.22 7.59
N ARG A 138 -2.38 -0.12 8.41
CA ARG A 138 -1.34 -1.15 8.52
C ARG A 138 -1.96 -2.50 8.87
N GLN A 139 -2.83 -2.53 9.89
CA GLN A 139 -3.50 -3.75 10.31
C GLN A 139 -4.38 -4.35 9.19
N VAL A 140 -5.10 -3.51 8.44
CA VAL A 140 -5.89 -3.95 7.28
C VAL A 140 -5.00 -4.56 6.20
N ILE A 141 -3.86 -3.93 5.90
CA ILE A 141 -2.89 -4.44 4.92
C ILE A 141 -2.32 -5.79 5.38
N PHE A 142 -1.88 -5.92 6.63
CA PHE A 142 -1.35 -7.18 7.17
C PHE A 142 -2.40 -8.30 7.12
N ASN A 143 -3.62 -8.05 7.55
CA ASN A 143 -4.71 -9.03 7.48
C ASN A 143 -4.97 -9.47 6.02
N THR A 144 -4.90 -8.52 5.08
CA THR A 144 -5.07 -8.80 3.65
C THR A 144 -3.96 -9.69 3.13
N LEU A 145 -2.70 -9.41 3.48
CA LEU A 145 -1.55 -10.23 3.08
C LEU A 145 -1.63 -11.64 3.64
N LEU A 146 -1.92 -11.78 4.93
CA LEU A 146 -2.09 -13.08 5.57
C LEU A 146 -3.16 -13.91 4.86
N ARG A 147 -4.29 -13.30 4.53
CA ARG A 147 -5.37 -13.94 3.79
C ARG A 147 -4.96 -14.30 2.35
N TYR A 148 -4.33 -13.38 1.64
CA TYR A 148 -3.84 -13.59 0.29
C TYR A 148 -2.92 -14.81 0.22
N TYR A 149 -1.92 -14.89 1.08
CA TYR A 149 -0.97 -16.02 1.11
C TYR A 149 -1.61 -17.34 1.54
N SER A 150 -2.58 -17.31 2.44
CA SER A 150 -3.37 -18.49 2.81
C SER A 150 -4.10 -19.08 1.60
N LEU A 151 -4.72 -18.25 0.76
CA LEU A 151 -5.45 -18.66 -0.44
C LEU A 151 -4.54 -19.14 -1.57
N MET A 152 -3.32 -18.60 -1.67
CA MET A 152 -2.34 -18.99 -2.69
C MET A 152 -1.57 -20.27 -2.33
N GLY A 153 -2.00 -21.01 -1.29
CA GLY A 153 -1.42 -22.29 -0.87
C GLY A 153 -0.23 -22.16 0.07
N GLY A 154 0.06 -20.97 0.54
CA GLY A 154 0.94 -20.75 1.69
C GLY A 154 0.24 -21.30 2.93
N LYS A 155 0.78 -22.37 3.53
CA LYS A 155 0.28 -22.88 4.81
C LYS A 155 0.57 -21.85 5.89
N ASN A 156 -0.37 -20.92 6.13
CA ASN A 156 -0.36 -20.17 7.37
C ASN A 156 -1.00 -21.06 8.45
N PRO A 157 -0.24 -21.58 9.40
CA PRO A 157 -0.76 -22.49 10.42
C PRO A 157 -1.81 -21.85 11.34
N ASN A 158 -1.94 -20.51 11.30
CA ASN A 158 -2.81 -19.75 12.19
C ASN A 158 -4.03 -19.16 11.48
N TYR A 159 -4.27 -19.47 10.21
CA TYR A 159 -5.39 -18.94 9.46
C TYR A 159 -6.40 -20.04 9.11
N ASP A 160 -7.52 -20.08 9.82
CA ASP A 160 -8.69 -20.88 9.49
C ASP A 160 -9.69 -20.02 8.70
N ASP A 161 -10.14 -20.50 7.54
CA ASP A 161 -11.08 -19.81 6.65
C ASP A 161 -12.43 -19.48 7.30
N ASN A 162 -12.74 -20.16 8.38
CA ASN A 162 -13.97 -19.97 9.18
C ASN A 162 -13.78 -19.07 10.41
N SER A 163 -12.53 -18.68 10.74
CA SER A 163 -12.28 -17.82 11.89
C SER A 163 -12.19 -16.35 11.44
N TYR A 164 -13.21 -15.58 11.71
CA TYR A 164 -13.21 -14.12 11.50
C TYR A 164 -12.36 -13.36 12.53
N VAL A 165 -11.55 -14.01 13.33
CA VAL A 165 -10.83 -13.30 14.41
C VAL A 165 -9.46 -13.93 14.68
N ASN A 166 -8.51 -13.06 14.87
CA ASN A 166 -7.16 -13.16 15.41
C ASN A 166 -6.05 -13.14 14.36
N THR A 167 -5.64 -11.91 14.06
CA THR A 167 -4.25 -11.65 13.62
C THR A 167 -3.32 -12.30 14.62
N PRO A 168 -2.32 -13.09 14.22
CA PRO A 168 -1.34 -13.62 15.16
C PRO A 168 -0.60 -12.44 15.80
N GLN A 169 -0.99 -12.09 17.02
CA GLN A 169 -0.36 -11.03 17.81
C GLN A 169 1.17 -11.22 17.83
N GLY A 170 1.65 -12.46 17.87
CA GLY A 170 3.06 -12.80 17.87
C GLY A 170 3.81 -12.44 16.60
N VAL A 171 3.19 -12.47 15.41
CA VAL A 171 3.86 -12.08 14.15
C VAL A 171 4.04 -10.58 14.08
N ILE A 172 3.09 -9.82 14.63
CA ILE A 172 3.17 -8.34 14.69
C ILE A 172 4.19 -7.92 15.76
N GLU A 173 4.27 -8.63 16.88
CA GLU A 173 5.25 -8.35 17.94
C GLU A 173 6.69 -8.67 17.52
N GLU A 174 6.92 -9.71 16.72
CA GLU A 174 8.23 -9.99 16.12
C GLU A 174 8.67 -8.97 15.06
N LEU A 175 7.70 -8.36 14.35
CA LEU A 175 7.97 -7.33 13.33
C LEU A 175 8.03 -5.92 13.90
N ASN A 176 7.59 -5.69 15.15
CA ASN A 176 7.57 -4.38 15.82
C ASN A 176 8.54 -4.32 17.02
N PRO A 177 9.86 -4.20 16.81
CA PRO A 177 10.79 -3.88 17.90
C PRO A 177 10.83 -2.39 18.24
N ILE A 178 9.98 -1.54 17.61
CA ILE A 178 9.95 -0.10 17.91
C ILE A 178 9.16 0.11 19.19
N THR A 179 9.89 0.31 20.27
CA THR A 179 9.32 0.62 21.59
C THR A 179 8.60 1.97 21.57
N SER A 180 7.58 2.09 22.44
CA SER A 180 6.74 3.28 22.59
C SER A 180 7.49 4.59 22.87
N GLU A 181 8.77 4.54 23.21
CA GLU A 181 9.62 5.70 23.50
C GLU A 181 10.20 6.38 22.25
N GLU A 182 10.30 5.69 21.10
CA GLU A 182 10.80 6.27 19.85
C GLU A 182 9.72 7.03 19.07
N LYS A 183 8.46 6.85 19.39
CA LYS A 183 7.33 7.53 18.71
C LYS A 183 7.19 9.03 18.99
N GLU A 184 7.96 9.60 19.92
CA GLU A 184 7.81 11.03 20.29
C GLU A 184 8.66 12.03 19.50
N LYS A 185 9.54 11.62 18.57
CA LYS A 185 10.57 12.53 18.03
C LYS A 185 10.62 12.76 16.52
N GLU A 186 9.78 12.19 15.70
CA GLU A 186 9.91 12.44 14.27
C GLU A 186 8.82 13.35 13.71
N THR A 187 9.21 14.62 13.50
CA THR A 187 8.47 15.59 12.71
C THR A 187 8.86 15.39 11.24
N TYR A 188 8.01 14.76 10.45
CA TYR A 188 8.27 14.60 9.03
C TYR A 188 7.92 15.86 8.25
N ILE A 189 8.84 16.31 7.39
CA ILE A 189 8.62 17.42 6.45
C ILE A 189 8.19 16.81 5.12
N TYR A 190 6.91 16.93 4.78
CA TYR A 190 6.39 16.62 3.46
C TYR A 190 6.04 17.93 2.76
N GLY A 191 6.61 18.17 1.59
CA GLY A 191 6.30 19.36 0.78
C GLY A 191 6.61 20.72 1.45
N GLY A 192 7.57 20.77 2.39
CA GLY A 192 8.02 22.02 3.01
C GLY A 192 7.13 22.59 4.12
N ARG A 193 6.07 21.90 4.50
CA ARG A 193 5.20 22.32 5.62
C ARG A 193 5.29 21.35 6.79
N LYS A 194 5.54 21.89 8.00
CA LYS A 194 5.50 21.12 9.26
C LYS A 194 4.05 20.85 9.65
N ARG A 195 3.70 19.59 9.90
CA ARG A 195 2.40 19.22 10.48
C ARG A 195 2.62 18.43 11.76
N LYS A 196 1.81 18.74 12.77
CA LYS A 196 1.74 17.99 14.02
C LYS A 196 0.44 17.19 14.03
N TYR A 197 0.54 15.90 14.34
CA TYR A 197 -0.62 15.03 14.51
C TYR A 197 -0.89 14.86 16.02
N ASP A 198 -2.15 14.74 16.40
CA ASP A 198 -2.51 14.36 17.76
C ASP A 198 -2.35 12.83 17.94
N LYS A 199 -2.58 12.36 19.18
CA LYS A 199 -2.47 10.94 19.55
C LYS A 199 -3.47 10.01 18.80
N VAL A 200 -4.39 10.57 18.02
CA VAL A 200 -5.44 9.88 17.26
C VAL A 200 -5.21 10.01 15.73
N GLY A 201 -4.12 10.68 15.31
CA GLY A 201 -3.79 10.86 13.88
C GLY A 201 -4.54 12.01 13.20
N THR A 202 -5.16 12.91 13.95
CA THR A 202 -5.87 14.07 13.41
C THR A 202 -4.89 15.22 13.14
N ILE A 203 -5.00 15.85 11.96
CA ILE A 203 -4.15 16.99 11.58
C ILE A 203 -4.47 18.19 12.46
N ILE A 204 -3.51 18.67 13.23
CA ILE A 204 -3.61 19.95 13.94
C ILE A 204 -3.02 21.03 13.04
N ASN A 205 -3.86 21.91 12.49
CA ASN A 205 -3.41 23.07 11.75
C ASN A 205 -2.65 24.02 12.67
N ILE A 206 -1.35 24.16 12.42
CA ILE A 206 -0.58 25.23 13.06
C ILE A 206 -0.54 26.39 12.07
N SER A 207 -1.35 27.42 12.34
CA SER A 207 -1.20 28.74 11.70
C SER A 207 0.14 29.33 12.18
N VAL A 208 1.01 29.67 11.24
CA VAL A 208 2.17 30.54 11.44
C VAL A 208 1.80 31.89 10.90
#